data_94bbeba5b0d0a7ddcc0e7586d083118c
#
_entry.id   94bbeba5b0d0a7ddcc0e7586d083118c
#
_cell.length_a   1.000
_cell.length_b   1.000
_cell.length_c   1.000
_cell.angle_alpha   90.00
_cell.angle_beta   90.00
_cell.angle_gamma   90.00
#
_symmetry.space_group_name_H-M   'P 1'
#
loop_
_entity.id
_entity.type
_entity.pdbx_description
1 polymer ?
#
loop_
_entity_poly.entity_id
_entity_poly.type
_entity_poly.pdbx_seq_one_letter_code
_entity_poly.pdbx_strand_id
1 'polypeptide(L)'
;MHQNKYRSQKPPASDEISLRHLTVDEALLKLDQYLDDAFMSGLYQVRVVHGKGTGTLRQAVREQLAKHSLVKSYRPGGYGEGGTGVTIAQLAEK
;
A
#
# COMPACT_ATOMS: atom_id res chain seq x y z
N MET A 1 -4.03 29.05 18.73
CA MET A 1 -4.14 28.76 18.29
C MET A 1 -4.10 28.27 17.89
N HIS A 2 -4.13 28.00 17.68
CA HIS A 2 -4.22 27.50 17.12
C HIS A 2 -4.05 26.71 16.72
N GLN A 3 -3.97 26.39 16.70
CA GLN A 3 -3.97 25.69 16.27
C GLN A 3 -4.05 24.96 15.82
N ASN A 4 -4.03 24.81 15.69
CA ASN A 4 -4.20 24.13 15.08
C ASN A 4 -4.46 23.64 14.67
N LYS A 5 -4.93 23.61 14.80
CA LYS A 5 -5.17 23.34 14.19
C LYS A 5 -4.81 22.80 13.60
N TYR A 6 -4.75 22.60 13.32
CA TYR A 6 -4.30 22.31 12.73
C TYR A 6 -3.83 21.56 12.73
N ARG A 7 -3.59 21.28 12.82
CA ARG A 7 -3.20 20.56 12.86
C ARG A 7 -3.48 19.24 12.89
N SER A 8 -3.97 18.75 12.95
CA SER A 8 -4.54 17.44 12.84
C SER A 8 -4.65 16.93 11.40
N GLN A 9 -4.16 17.64 10.49
CA GLN A 9 -4.13 17.21 9.11
C GLN A 9 -2.97 16.28 8.89
N LYS A 10 -3.27 15.06 8.45
CA LYS A 10 -2.23 14.14 8.04
C LYS A 10 -1.54 14.66 6.79
N PRO A 11 -0.24 14.48 6.66
CA PRO A 11 0.40 14.71 5.37
C PRO A 11 -0.16 13.73 4.33
N PRO A 12 -0.09 14.06 3.05
CA PRO A 12 -0.52 13.12 2.01
C PRO A 12 0.24 11.80 2.15
N ALA A 13 -0.42 10.70 1.82
CA ALA A 13 0.21 9.40 1.87
C ALA A 13 1.36 9.33 0.86
N SER A 14 2.44 8.65 1.23
CA SER A 14 3.50 8.33 0.31
C SER A 14 2.97 7.36 -0.73
N ASP A 15 3.56 7.33 -1.92
CA ASP A 15 3.19 6.38 -2.95
C ASP A 15 3.81 5.00 -2.73
N GLU A 16 4.48 4.82 -1.61
CA GLU A 16 5.12 3.55 -1.28
C GLU A 16 4.89 3.20 0.18
N ILE A 17 4.66 1.91 0.45
CA ILE A 17 4.58 1.39 1.81
C ILE A 17 5.46 0.17 1.91
N SER A 18 6.18 0.04 3.02
CA SER A 18 6.97 -1.15 3.30
C SER A 18 6.27 -1.99 4.36
N LEU A 19 6.03 -3.25 4.03
CA LEU A 19 5.44 -4.22 4.94
C LEU A 19 6.47 -5.26 5.37
N ARG A 20 7.74 -5.03 5.07
CA ARG A 20 8.81 -5.96 5.40
C ARG A 20 8.92 -6.13 6.91
N HIS A 21 9.21 -7.35 7.32
CA HIS A 21 9.46 -7.70 8.73
C HIS A 21 8.21 -7.67 9.60
N LEU A 22 7.03 -7.51 9.01
CA LEU A 22 5.77 -7.59 9.74
C LEU A 22 5.21 -9.00 9.63
N THR A 23 4.41 -9.40 10.61
CA THR A 23 3.60 -10.61 10.46
C THR A 23 2.55 -10.36 9.39
N VAL A 24 1.95 -11.45 8.88
CA VAL A 24 0.91 -11.32 7.87
C VAL A 24 -0.24 -10.46 8.40
N ASP A 25 -0.70 -10.73 9.63
CA ASP A 25 -1.83 -9.98 10.20
C ASP A 25 -1.50 -8.49 10.32
N GLU A 26 -0.31 -8.17 10.83
CA GLU A 26 0.13 -6.78 10.95
C GLU A 26 0.21 -6.11 9.59
N ALA A 27 0.75 -6.83 8.62
CA ALA A 27 0.95 -6.29 7.28
C ALA A 27 -0.40 -5.99 6.61
N LEU A 28 -1.36 -6.90 6.72
CA LEU A 28 -2.66 -6.72 6.08
C LEU A 28 -3.43 -5.56 6.71
N LEU A 29 -3.35 -5.41 8.04
CA LEU A 29 -3.98 -4.28 8.70
C LEU A 29 -3.35 -2.96 8.26
N LYS A 30 -2.03 -2.92 8.23
CA LYS A 30 -1.31 -1.71 7.80
C LYS A 30 -1.61 -1.38 6.35
N LEU A 31 -1.67 -2.41 5.49
CA LEU A 31 -1.98 -2.23 4.08
C LEU A 31 -3.38 -1.63 3.89
N ASP A 32 -4.37 -2.15 4.61
CA ASP A 32 -5.74 -1.65 4.53
C ASP A 32 -5.80 -0.16 4.86
N GLN A 33 -5.17 0.24 5.97
CA GLN A 33 -5.15 1.64 6.38
C GLN A 33 -4.43 2.51 5.36
N TYR A 34 -3.33 1.99 4.82
CA TYR A 34 -2.56 2.70 3.82
C TYR A 34 -3.36 2.92 2.53
N LEU A 35 -4.08 1.89 2.07
CA LEU A 35 -4.86 2.01 0.84
C LEU A 35 -5.96 3.07 0.97
N ASP A 36 -6.61 3.13 2.13
CA ASP A 36 -7.57 4.19 2.40
C ASP A 36 -6.93 5.57 2.31
N ASP A 37 -5.79 5.75 2.98
CA ASP A 37 -5.10 7.02 2.99
C ASP A 37 -4.61 7.42 1.59
N ALA A 38 -4.10 6.45 0.85
CA ALA A 38 -3.60 6.70 -0.51
C ALA A 38 -4.75 7.11 -1.43
N PHE A 39 -5.88 6.43 -1.33
CA PHE A 39 -7.06 6.76 -2.13
C PHE A 39 -7.54 8.17 -1.79
N MET A 40 -7.63 8.50 -0.51
CA MET A 40 -8.06 9.83 -0.08
C MET A 40 -7.08 10.92 -0.50
N SER A 41 -5.80 10.58 -0.64
CA SER A 41 -4.79 11.52 -1.12
C SER A 41 -4.80 11.68 -2.64
N GLY A 42 -5.64 10.93 -3.34
CA GLY A 42 -5.76 11.05 -4.79
C GLY A 42 -4.69 10.32 -5.57
N LEU A 43 -4.00 9.36 -4.95
CA LEU A 43 -2.98 8.60 -5.66
C LEU A 43 -3.63 7.61 -6.62
N TYR A 44 -3.03 7.43 -7.79
CA TYR A 44 -3.51 6.46 -8.78
C TYR A 44 -2.83 5.12 -8.63
N GLN A 45 -1.61 5.12 -8.14
CA GLN A 45 -0.78 3.94 -8.14
C GLN A 45 0.12 3.97 -6.91
N VAL A 46 0.28 2.83 -6.27
CA VAL A 46 1.14 2.72 -5.09
C VAL A 46 2.04 1.51 -5.23
N ARG A 47 3.16 1.57 -4.53
CA ARG A 47 4.16 0.50 -4.50
C ARG A 47 4.11 -0.15 -3.12
N VAL A 48 3.82 -1.45 -3.10
CA VAL A 48 3.74 -2.21 -1.85
C VAL A 48 4.98 -3.10 -1.76
N VAL A 49 5.87 -2.78 -0.83
CA VAL A 49 7.13 -3.51 -0.65
C VAL A 49 6.91 -4.57 0.41
N HIS A 50 6.84 -5.83 -0.01
CA HIS A 50 6.67 -6.96 0.90
C HIS A 50 7.96 -7.76 1.06
N GLY A 51 8.94 -7.52 0.20
CA GLY A 51 10.17 -8.26 0.21
C GLY A 51 10.06 -9.56 -0.57
N LYS A 52 11.20 -10.20 -0.80
CA LYS A 52 11.22 -11.44 -1.57
C LYS A 52 10.96 -12.66 -0.70
N GLY A 53 11.70 -12.82 0.38
CA GLY A 53 11.49 -13.87 1.40
C GLY A 53 10.99 -15.18 0.85
N THR A 54 10.10 -15.83 1.59
CA THR A 54 9.50 -17.10 1.19
C THR A 54 8.32 -16.94 0.24
N GLY A 55 7.86 -15.72 0.03
CA GLY A 55 6.66 -15.45 -0.76
C GLY A 55 5.36 -15.46 0.02
N THR A 56 5.42 -15.80 1.30
CA THR A 56 4.20 -15.85 2.13
C THR A 56 3.54 -14.48 2.23
N LEU A 57 4.33 -13.45 2.54
CA LEU A 57 3.79 -12.10 2.66
C LEU A 57 3.33 -11.57 1.30
N ARG A 58 4.10 -11.85 0.25
CA ARG A 58 3.72 -11.46 -1.11
C ARG A 58 2.36 -12.03 -1.48
N GLN A 59 2.15 -13.31 -1.23
CA GLN A 59 0.89 -13.96 -1.57
C GLN A 59 -0.27 -13.36 -0.78
N ALA A 60 -0.09 -13.15 0.53
CA ALA A 60 -1.13 -12.57 1.37
C ALA A 60 -1.49 -11.17 0.89
N VAL A 61 -0.49 -10.36 0.55
CA VAL A 61 -0.70 -9.01 0.04
C VAL A 61 -1.50 -9.04 -1.26
N ARG A 62 -1.13 -9.93 -2.19
CA ARG A 62 -1.83 -10.00 -3.48
C ARG A 62 -3.27 -10.46 -3.31
N GLU A 63 -3.52 -11.40 -2.40
CA GLU A 63 -4.90 -11.82 -2.11
C GLU A 63 -5.72 -10.67 -1.55
N GLN A 64 -5.12 -9.88 -0.66
CA GLN A 64 -5.81 -8.73 -0.08
C GLN A 64 -6.10 -7.67 -1.16
N LEU A 65 -5.13 -7.40 -2.03
CA LEU A 65 -5.32 -6.43 -3.11
C LEU A 65 -6.40 -6.89 -4.08
N ALA A 66 -6.46 -8.20 -4.36
CA ALA A 66 -7.43 -8.73 -5.32
C ALA A 66 -8.87 -8.51 -4.88
N LYS A 67 -9.13 -8.43 -3.58
CA LYS A 67 -10.48 -8.28 -3.05
C LYS A 67 -10.76 -6.91 -2.44
N HIS A 68 -9.79 -6.01 -2.45
CA HIS A 68 -9.95 -4.69 -1.84
C HIS A 68 -10.72 -3.77 -2.79
N SER A 69 -11.77 -3.14 -2.28
CA SER A 69 -12.67 -2.34 -3.12
C SER A 69 -12.01 -1.13 -3.76
N LEU A 70 -10.93 -0.62 -3.16
CA LEU A 70 -10.23 0.55 -3.67
C LEU A 70 -9.13 0.20 -4.67
N VAL A 71 -8.87 -1.09 -4.90
CA VAL A 71 -7.81 -1.54 -5.81
C VAL A 71 -8.44 -1.94 -7.13
N LYS A 72 -8.01 -1.28 -8.19
CA LYS A 72 -8.49 -1.54 -9.54
C LYS A 72 -7.78 -2.73 -10.17
N SER A 73 -6.46 -2.80 -9.96
CA SER A 73 -5.64 -3.88 -10.48
C SER A 73 -4.31 -3.89 -9.75
N TYR A 74 -3.56 -4.98 -9.89
CA TYR A 74 -2.22 -5.06 -9.34
C TYR A 74 -1.35 -5.92 -10.25
N ARG A 75 -0.03 -5.72 -10.14
CA ARG A 75 0.95 -6.49 -10.90
C ARG A 75 2.25 -6.58 -10.12
N PRO A 76 3.11 -7.56 -10.44
CA PRO A 76 4.44 -7.59 -9.84
C PRO A 76 5.24 -6.35 -10.25
N GLY A 77 6.17 -5.95 -9.41
CA GLY A 77 7.10 -4.91 -9.76
C GLY A 77 7.99 -5.34 -10.92
N GLY A 78 8.28 -4.40 -11.79
CA GLY A 78 9.16 -4.65 -12.92
C GLY A 78 10.59 -4.24 -12.62
N TYR A 79 11.41 -4.28 -13.66
CA TYR A 79 12.78 -3.80 -13.57
C TYR A 79 12.77 -2.33 -13.16
N GLY A 80 13.54 -1.98 -12.17
CA GLY A 80 13.56 -0.61 -11.63
C GLY A 80 12.44 -0.31 -10.64
N GLU A 81 11.52 -1.24 -10.41
CA GLU A 81 10.42 -1.06 -9.46
C GLU A 81 10.54 -1.93 -8.21
N GLY A 82 11.61 -2.71 -8.11
CA GLY A 82 11.81 -3.60 -6.96
C GLY A 82 11.58 -5.07 -7.28
N GLY A 83 11.19 -5.40 -8.51
CA GLY A 83 11.05 -6.77 -8.96
C GLY A 83 10.04 -7.56 -8.14
N THR A 84 10.41 -8.81 -7.82
CA THR A 84 9.51 -9.74 -7.12
C THR A 84 9.28 -9.38 -5.65
N GLY A 85 10.05 -8.42 -5.11
CA GLY A 85 9.85 -7.95 -3.73
C GLY A 85 8.78 -6.88 -3.61
N VAL A 86 8.15 -6.50 -4.71
CA VAL A 86 7.21 -5.38 -4.76
C VAL A 86 6.00 -5.77 -5.58
N THR A 87 4.84 -5.30 -5.17
CA THR A 87 3.62 -5.36 -5.97
C THR A 87 3.15 -3.94 -6.22
N ILE A 88 2.85 -3.62 -7.47
CA ILE A 88 2.33 -2.31 -7.86
C ILE A 88 0.82 -2.43 -7.91
N ALA A 89 0.12 -1.56 -7.19
CA ALA A 89 -1.35 -1.55 -7.18
C ALA A 89 -1.86 -0.26 -7.79
N GLN A 90 -2.82 -0.39 -8.69
CA GLN A 90 -3.54 0.76 -9.22
C GLN A 90 -4.82 0.93 -8.43
N LEU A 91 -5.08 2.15 -8.00
CA LEU A 91 -6.24 2.45 -7.17
C LEU A 91 -7.40 2.93 -8.03
N ALA A 92 -8.59 2.75 -7.50
CA ALA A 92 -9.78 3.30 -8.12
C ALA A 92 -9.65 4.82 -8.16
N GLU A 93 -10.34 5.44 -9.10
CA GLU A 93 -10.35 6.89 -9.19
C GLU A 93 -11.27 7.45 -8.13
N LYS A 94 -10.82 8.53 -7.54
CA LYS A 94 -11.55 9.20 -6.46
C LYS A 94 -12.81 9.93 -6.94
#